data_35cc5561192d6d41866ee311fa3d54ee
#
_entry.id   35cc5561192d6d41866ee311fa3d54ee
#
_cell.length_a   1.000
_cell.length_b   1.000
_cell.length_c   1.000
_cell.angle_alpha   90.00
_cell.angle_beta   90.00
_cell.angle_gamma   90.00
#
_symmetry.space_group_name_H-M   'P 1'
#
loop_
_entity.id
_entity.type
_entity.pdbx_description
1 polymer ?
#
loop_
_entity_poly.entity_id
_entity_poly.type
_entity_poly.pdbx_seq_one_letter_code
_entity_poly.pdbx_strand_id
1 'polypeptide(L)'
;MGIQKVMVIGSGLMGSGIAQVCAQAGIQVMLYDVAKDALVNAIKSIGWSVGKFIEKGKLAEDQDTIMARIRRITEFHDGKEADLAIEAVFENIELKREIFQRLDTICHPKTLIASNTSAIPITELAAVTNRPGKVLGLHFFSPVPMMQAVEVIKGAATQDDTAAAGKDFVLQIGKEPIMVNRDVAGFVINRINFPSAIEAMNLVEQGVASVEDIDKGLRLAAGRRMGIFETGDMVGLDVTYGAMKAMYEESGDPRWYPPLLLRRKVKAGHLGRKAGKGWYEYNEDGSRK
;
A
#
# COMPACT_ATOMS: atom_id res chain seq x y z
N MET A 1 -24.15 -0.99 -9.19
CA MET A 1 -23.72 -2.39 -9.01
C MET A 1 -22.33 -2.35 -8.41
N GLY A 2 -22.04 -3.15 -7.37
CA GLY A 2 -20.71 -3.21 -6.77
C GLY A 2 -19.68 -3.88 -7.70
N ILE A 3 -18.40 -3.68 -7.41
CA ILE A 3 -17.27 -4.32 -8.10
C ILE A 3 -17.31 -5.83 -7.84
N GLN A 4 -17.31 -6.64 -8.90
CA GLN A 4 -17.37 -8.11 -8.79
C GLN A 4 -16.06 -8.78 -9.18
N LYS A 5 -15.30 -8.17 -10.09
CA LYS A 5 -14.02 -8.70 -10.59
C LYS A 5 -12.93 -7.67 -10.46
N VAL A 6 -11.86 -8.00 -9.75
CA VAL A 6 -10.68 -7.13 -9.57
C VAL A 6 -9.44 -7.78 -10.18
N MET A 7 -8.73 -7.04 -11.02
CA MET A 7 -7.37 -7.41 -11.41
C MET A 7 -6.38 -6.70 -10.49
N VAL A 8 -5.48 -7.44 -9.84
CA VAL A 8 -4.38 -6.89 -9.04
C VAL A 8 -3.07 -7.15 -9.78
N ILE A 9 -2.31 -6.10 -10.06
CA ILE A 9 -1.05 -6.13 -10.79
C ILE A 9 0.10 -5.93 -9.82
N GLY A 10 0.93 -6.95 -9.67
CA GLY A 10 1.96 -7.08 -8.64
C GLY A 10 1.49 -7.97 -7.51
N SER A 11 2.25 -9.03 -7.23
CA SER A 11 1.95 -10.04 -6.19
C SER A 11 2.86 -9.91 -4.95
N GLY A 12 3.51 -8.75 -4.79
CA GLY A 12 4.28 -8.41 -3.61
C GLY A 12 3.41 -8.25 -2.36
N LEU A 13 3.99 -7.70 -1.28
CA LEU A 13 3.34 -7.51 0.01
C LEU A 13 1.99 -6.78 -0.09
N MET A 14 1.95 -5.67 -0.85
CA MET A 14 0.74 -4.88 -1.01
C MET A 14 -0.30 -5.58 -1.89
N GLY A 15 0.12 -6.06 -3.08
CA GLY A 15 -0.81 -6.72 -4.00
C GLY A 15 -1.39 -8.02 -3.45
N SER A 16 -0.60 -8.83 -2.75
CA SER A 16 -1.11 -10.01 -2.04
C SER A 16 -2.15 -9.64 -0.98
N GLY A 17 -1.88 -8.58 -0.20
CA GLY A 17 -2.82 -8.10 0.81
C GLY A 17 -4.11 -7.54 0.21
N ILE A 18 -4.02 -6.80 -0.92
CA ILE A 18 -5.19 -6.28 -1.66
C ILE A 18 -6.01 -7.45 -2.22
N ALA A 19 -5.35 -8.43 -2.86
CA ALA A 19 -6.01 -9.63 -3.36
C ALA A 19 -6.74 -10.40 -2.25
N GLN A 20 -6.11 -10.54 -1.07
CA GLN A 20 -6.71 -11.17 0.09
C GLN A 20 -7.99 -10.48 0.53
N VAL A 21 -7.98 -9.16 0.76
CA VAL A 21 -9.16 -8.46 1.28
C VAL A 21 -10.30 -8.42 0.26
N CYS A 22 -9.99 -8.35 -1.03
CA CYS A 22 -10.99 -8.50 -2.09
C CYS A 22 -11.65 -9.88 -2.06
N ALA A 23 -10.87 -10.96 -1.97
CA ALA A 23 -11.40 -12.32 -1.90
C ALA A 23 -12.22 -12.57 -0.64
N GLN A 24 -11.80 -12.03 0.51
CA GLN A 24 -12.56 -12.08 1.77
C GLN A 24 -13.92 -11.37 1.66
N ALA A 25 -14.02 -10.33 0.82
CA ALA A 25 -15.26 -9.61 0.55
C ALA A 25 -16.14 -10.26 -0.55
N GLY A 26 -15.81 -11.47 -0.99
CA GLY A 26 -16.59 -12.19 -2.01
C GLY A 26 -16.26 -11.81 -3.45
N ILE A 27 -15.24 -10.99 -3.69
CA ILE A 27 -14.86 -10.50 -5.02
C ILE A 27 -13.94 -11.49 -5.72
N GLN A 28 -14.15 -11.74 -7.01
CA GLN A 28 -13.26 -12.53 -7.86
C GLN A 28 -11.97 -11.75 -8.16
N VAL A 29 -10.82 -12.34 -7.92
CA VAL A 29 -9.52 -11.70 -8.06
C VAL A 29 -8.69 -12.38 -9.14
N MET A 30 -8.18 -11.60 -10.07
CA MET A 30 -7.16 -12.00 -11.03
C MET A 30 -5.83 -11.39 -10.57
N LEU A 31 -4.98 -12.22 -9.96
CA LEU A 31 -3.67 -11.78 -9.45
C LEU A 31 -2.61 -12.01 -10.53
N TYR A 32 -2.02 -10.94 -11.01
CA TYR A 32 -0.97 -10.92 -12.04
C TYR A 32 0.38 -10.56 -11.46
N ASP A 33 1.41 -11.26 -11.90
CA ASP A 33 2.81 -10.87 -11.75
C ASP A 33 3.63 -11.41 -12.91
N VAL A 34 4.69 -10.71 -13.29
CA VAL A 34 5.65 -11.17 -14.31
C VAL A 34 6.47 -12.37 -13.81
N ALA A 35 6.68 -12.47 -12.50
CA ALA A 35 7.43 -13.53 -11.84
C ALA A 35 6.48 -14.64 -11.35
N LYS A 36 6.49 -15.80 -12.03
CA LYS A 36 5.65 -16.94 -11.65
C LYS A 36 5.86 -17.42 -10.22
N ASP A 37 7.11 -17.40 -9.75
CA ASP A 37 7.44 -17.79 -8.37
C ASP A 37 6.86 -16.80 -7.33
N ALA A 38 6.81 -15.50 -7.66
CA ALA A 38 6.17 -14.51 -6.81
C ALA A 38 4.67 -14.81 -6.63
N LEU A 39 3.97 -15.19 -7.71
CA LEU A 39 2.56 -15.61 -7.64
C LEU A 39 2.37 -16.85 -6.73
N VAL A 40 3.25 -17.84 -6.84
CA VAL A 40 3.19 -19.03 -5.98
C VAL A 40 3.37 -18.65 -4.51
N ASN A 41 4.35 -17.82 -4.21
CA ASN A 41 4.62 -17.36 -2.85
C ASN A 41 3.48 -16.48 -2.30
N ALA A 42 2.89 -15.63 -3.14
CA ALA A 42 1.74 -14.82 -2.78
C ALA A 42 0.55 -15.68 -2.34
N ILE A 43 0.18 -16.70 -3.12
CA ILE A 43 -0.92 -17.61 -2.77
C ILE A 43 -0.66 -18.33 -1.44
N LYS A 44 0.57 -18.82 -1.21
CA LYS A 44 0.94 -19.45 0.07
C LYS A 44 0.80 -18.47 1.24
N SER A 45 1.29 -17.24 1.07
CA SER A 45 1.22 -16.19 2.09
C SER A 45 -0.22 -15.78 2.38
N ILE A 46 -1.05 -15.61 1.35
CA ILE A 46 -2.47 -15.29 1.49
C ILE A 46 -3.20 -16.42 2.23
N GLY A 47 -3.00 -17.69 1.82
CA GLY A 47 -3.61 -18.83 2.47
C GLY A 47 -3.25 -18.93 3.96
N TRP A 48 -1.97 -18.77 4.29
CA TRP A 48 -1.52 -18.74 5.69
C TRP A 48 -2.21 -17.58 6.46
N SER A 49 -2.26 -16.39 5.88
CA SER A 49 -2.89 -15.22 6.51
C SER A 49 -4.39 -15.43 6.72
N VAL A 50 -5.12 -15.91 5.71
CA VAL A 50 -6.56 -16.22 5.81
C VAL A 50 -6.79 -17.25 6.91
N GLY A 51 -6.00 -18.33 6.97
CA GLY A 51 -6.08 -19.33 8.04
C GLY A 51 -5.93 -18.71 9.44
N LYS A 52 -4.98 -17.77 9.60
CA LYS A 52 -4.81 -17.05 10.88
C LYS A 52 -5.98 -16.14 11.24
N PHE A 53 -6.66 -15.58 10.27
CA PHE A 53 -7.88 -14.79 10.52
C PHE A 53 -9.05 -15.68 10.92
N ILE A 54 -9.19 -16.88 10.33
CA ILE A 54 -10.20 -17.89 10.69
C ILE A 54 -9.95 -18.42 12.10
N GLU A 55 -8.70 -18.84 12.42
CA GLU A 55 -8.31 -19.28 13.77
C GLU A 55 -8.66 -18.27 14.87
N LYS A 56 -8.61 -16.96 14.53
CA LYS A 56 -8.96 -15.87 15.45
C LYS A 56 -10.45 -15.50 15.44
N GLY A 57 -11.30 -16.26 14.76
CA GLY A 57 -12.73 -16.00 14.64
C GLY A 57 -13.09 -14.68 13.91
N LYS A 58 -12.18 -14.18 13.05
CA LYS A 58 -12.39 -12.92 12.31
C LYS A 58 -13.03 -13.14 10.94
N LEU A 59 -13.08 -14.38 10.46
CA LEU A 59 -13.72 -14.78 9.21
C LEU A 59 -14.65 -15.95 9.51
N ALA A 60 -15.87 -15.86 8.99
CA ALA A 60 -16.87 -16.92 9.12
C ALA A 60 -16.80 -17.95 7.99
N GLU A 61 -16.26 -17.54 6.83
CA GLU A 61 -16.14 -18.37 5.64
C GLU A 61 -14.86 -19.20 5.70
N ASP A 62 -14.90 -20.42 5.14
CA ASP A 62 -13.75 -21.30 5.12
C ASP A 62 -12.65 -20.83 4.17
N GLN A 63 -11.43 -21.33 4.40
CA GLN A 63 -10.25 -20.92 3.66
C GLN A 63 -10.34 -21.28 2.17
N ASP A 64 -10.82 -22.48 1.84
CA ASP A 64 -10.86 -22.98 0.46
C ASP A 64 -11.81 -22.13 -0.39
N THR A 65 -12.96 -21.76 0.17
CA THR A 65 -13.94 -20.87 -0.49
C THR A 65 -13.34 -19.49 -0.76
N ILE A 66 -12.62 -18.91 0.20
CA ILE A 66 -11.96 -17.59 0.01
C ILE A 66 -10.86 -17.71 -1.03
N MET A 67 -10.00 -18.74 -0.92
CA MET A 67 -8.87 -18.92 -1.84
C MET A 67 -9.30 -19.26 -3.28
N ALA A 68 -10.43 -19.94 -3.46
CA ALA A 68 -10.99 -20.24 -4.78
C ALA A 68 -11.36 -18.99 -5.60
N ARG A 69 -11.55 -17.83 -4.93
CA ARG A 69 -11.80 -16.55 -5.62
C ARG A 69 -10.55 -15.93 -6.21
N ILE A 70 -9.34 -16.42 -5.87
CA ILE A 70 -8.07 -15.85 -6.33
C ILE A 70 -7.49 -16.71 -7.45
N ARG A 71 -7.64 -16.24 -8.67
CA ARG A 71 -7.05 -16.84 -9.86
C ARG A 71 -5.70 -16.17 -10.18
N ARG A 72 -4.63 -16.97 -10.21
CA ARG A 72 -3.34 -16.51 -10.75
C ARG A 72 -3.44 -16.38 -12.27
N ILE A 73 -2.99 -15.28 -12.81
CA ILE A 73 -2.88 -15.08 -14.25
C ILE A 73 -1.43 -14.74 -14.61
N THR A 74 -0.92 -15.34 -15.69
CA THR A 74 0.45 -15.11 -16.20
C THR A 74 0.42 -14.27 -17.47
N GLU A 75 -0.70 -14.25 -18.15
CA GLU A 75 -0.93 -13.40 -19.31
C GLU A 75 -1.72 -12.16 -18.89
N PHE A 76 -1.19 -10.99 -19.18
CA PHE A 76 -1.79 -9.72 -18.76
C PHE A 76 -3.20 -9.54 -19.34
N HIS A 77 -3.42 -10.05 -20.57
CA HIS A 77 -4.72 -9.99 -21.25
C HIS A 77 -5.86 -10.77 -20.55
N ASP A 78 -5.52 -11.74 -19.71
CA ASP A 78 -6.52 -12.51 -18.95
C ASP A 78 -7.26 -11.67 -17.89
N GLY A 79 -6.76 -10.46 -17.61
CA GLY A 79 -7.39 -9.48 -16.73
C GLY A 79 -8.42 -8.56 -17.37
N LYS A 80 -8.68 -8.69 -18.67
CA LYS A 80 -9.53 -7.77 -19.46
C LYS A 80 -10.99 -7.62 -18.98
N GLU A 81 -11.49 -8.61 -18.24
CA GLU A 81 -12.88 -8.61 -17.72
C GLU A 81 -13.01 -7.95 -16.34
N ALA A 82 -11.95 -7.32 -15.82
CA ALA A 82 -11.99 -6.64 -14.53
C ALA A 82 -12.94 -5.43 -14.57
N ASP A 83 -13.71 -5.26 -13.49
CA ASP A 83 -14.47 -4.03 -13.23
C ASP A 83 -13.53 -2.94 -12.70
N LEU A 84 -12.49 -3.36 -11.95
CA LEU A 84 -11.46 -2.52 -11.37
C LEU A 84 -10.10 -3.20 -11.51
N ALA A 85 -9.10 -2.48 -12.03
CA ALA A 85 -7.71 -2.90 -12.05
C ALA A 85 -6.91 -2.08 -11.04
N ILE A 86 -6.18 -2.74 -10.14
CA ILE A 86 -5.37 -2.08 -9.09
C ILE A 86 -3.91 -2.42 -9.33
N GLU A 87 -3.10 -1.42 -9.66
CA GLU A 87 -1.67 -1.54 -9.79
C GLU A 87 -1.00 -1.43 -8.42
N ALA A 88 -0.16 -2.40 -8.08
CA ALA A 88 0.59 -2.50 -6.83
C ALA A 88 2.03 -3.03 -7.05
N VAL A 89 2.68 -2.57 -8.12
CA VAL A 89 4.08 -2.88 -8.44
C VAL A 89 5.05 -1.93 -7.74
N PHE A 90 6.35 -2.08 -8.03
CA PHE A 90 7.38 -1.19 -7.49
C PHE A 90 7.12 0.29 -7.80
N GLU A 91 7.55 1.18 -6.89
CA GLU A 91 7.35 2.62 -7.00
C GLU A 91 8.32 3.22 -8.04
N ASN A 92 8.01 2.98 -9.30
CA ASN A 92 8.73 3.45 -10.47
C ASN A 92 7.73 3.99 -11.49
N ILE A 93 7.85 5.28 -11.83
CA ILE A 93 6.88 5.97 -12.68
C ILE A 93 6.77 5.38 -14.08
N GLU A 94 7.91 5.03 -14.70
CA GLU A 94 7.90 4.51 -16.08
C GLU A 94 7.22 3.13 -16.15
N LEU A 95 7.51 2.26 -15.17
CA LEU A 95 6.83 0.97 -15.06
C LEU A 95 5.32 1.13 -14.87
N LYS A 96 4.91 2.05 -13.99
CA LYS A 96 3.48 2.29 -13.75
C LYS A 96 2.78 2.89 -14.98
N ARG A 97 3.43 3.81 -15.70
CA ARG A 97 2.91 4.36 -16.97
C ARG A 97 2.71 3.25 -18.02
N GLU A 98 3.67 2.36 -18.19
CA GLU A 98 3.53 1.21 -19.09
C GLU A 98 2.33 0.33 -18.71
N ILE A 99 2.18 0.01 -17.42
CA ILE A 99 1.05 -0.78 -16.93
C ILE A 99 -0.29 -0.07 -17.20
N PHE A 100 -0.37 1.24 -16.96
CA PHE A 100 -1.58 2.02 -17.20
C PHE A 100 -1.95 2.05 -18.69
N GLN A 101 -0.99 2.22 -19.60
CA GLN A 101 -1.22 2.13 -21.04
C GLN A 101 -1.71 0.75 -21.48
N ARG A 102 -1.12 -0.31 -20.91
CA ARG A 102 -1.56 -1.70 -21.17
C ARG A 102 -2.97 -1.94 -20.66
N LEU A 103 -3.29 -1.49 -19.44
CA LEU A 103 -4.65 -1.60 -18.88
C LEU A 103 -5.66 -0.82 -19.71
N ASP A 104 -5.31 0.39 -20.16
CA ASP A 104 -6.16 1.19 -21.04
C ASP A 104 -6.48 0.49 -22.35
N THR A 105 -5.53 -0.31 -22.87
CA THR A 105 -5.71 -1.05 -24.13
C THR A 105 -6.56 -2.30 -23.96
N ILE A 106 -6.38 -3.07 -22.87
CA ILE A 106 -7.02 -4.40 -22.76
C ILE A 106 -8.38 -4.37 -22.05
N CYS A 107 -8.55 -3.48 -21.07
CA CYS A 107 -9.73 -3.45 -20.23
C CYS A 107 -10.93 -2.81 -20.95
N HIS A 108 -12.13 -3.24 -20.56
CA HIS A 108 -13.36 -2.63 -21.03
C HIS A 108 -13.36 -1.11 -20.73
N PRO A 109 -13.94 -0.22 -21.60
CA PRO A 109 -13.95 1.23 -21.39
C PRO A 109 -14.56 1.70 -20.05
N LYS A 110 -15.39 0.88 -19.41
CA LYS A 110 -15.99 1.19 -18.09
C LYS A 110 -15.11 0.76 -16.91
N THR A 111 -14.07 -0.05 -17.13
CA THR A 111 -13.17 -0.50 -16.07
C THR A 111 -12.49 0.69 -15.41
N LEU A 112 -12.53 0.73 -14.09
CA LEU A 112 -11.76 1.68 -13.30
C LEU A 112 -10.30 1.23 -13.23
N ILE A 113 -9.37 2.16 -13.31
CA ILE A 113 -7.94 1.88 -13.18
C ILE A 113 -7.42 2.63 -11.95
N ALA A 114 -6.82 1.91 -11.03
CA ALA A 114 -6.31 2.48 -9.78
C ALA A 114 -4.83 2.15 -9.57
N SER A 115 -4.11 3.08 -8.92
CA SER A 115 -2.76 2.81 -8.41
C SER A 115 -2.76 2.77 -6.89
N ASN A 116 -1.97 1.85 -6.32
CA ASN A 116 -1.66 1.81 -4.89
C ASN A 116 -0.39 2.60 -4.55
N THR A 117 0.05 3.50 -5.41
CA THR A 117 1.21 4.36 -5.16
C THR A 117 1.07 5.15 -3.86
N SER A 118 2.20 5.44 -3.21
CA SER A 118 2.25 6.27 -2.00
C SER A 118 2.64 7.73 -2.28
N ALA A 119 3.22 8.02 -3.46
CA ALA A 119 3.80 9.33 -3.73
C ALA A 119 3.64 9.80 -5.18
N ILE A 120 3.52 8.90 -6.16
CA ILE A 120 3.39 9.27 -7.58
C ILE A 120 2.02 9.90 -7.82
N PRO A 121 1.94 11.08 -8.49
CA PRO A 121 0.67 11.73 -8.78
C PRO A 121 -0.24 10.86 -9.65
N ILE A 122 -1.49 10.72 -9.23
CA ILE A 122 -2.51 10.00 -10.00
C ILE A 122 -2.78 10.70 -11.32
N THR A 123 -2.69 12.03 -11.34
CA THR A 123 -2.79 12.85 -12.56
C THR A 123 -1.79 12.41 -13.62
N GLU A 124 -0.55 12.11 -13.21
CA GLU A 124 0.51 11.71 -14.13
C GLU A 124 0.27 10.33 -14.72
N LEU A 125 -0.25 9.39 -13.91
CA LEU A 125 -0.65 8.06 -14.38
C LEU A 125 -1.90 8.11 -15.26
N ALA A 126 -2.85 8.98 -14.96
CA ALA A 126 -4.04 9.19 -15.77
C ALA A 126 -3.72 9.74 -17.16
N ALA A 127 -2.72 10.63 -17.26
CA ALA A 127 -2.36 11.31 -18.49
C ALA A 127 -1.87 10.39 -19.62
N VAL A 128 -1.42 9.16 -19.30
CA VAL A 128 -1.00 8.18 -20.31
C VAL A 128 -2.13 7.27 -20.79
N THR A 129 -3.37 7.49 -20.34
CA THR A 129 -4.56 6.72 -20.72
C THR A 129 -5.52 7.54 -21.56
N ASN A 130 -6.39 6.87 -22.35
CA ASN A 130 -7.50 7.51 -23.09
C ASN A 130 -8.75 7.70 -22.23
N ARG A 131 -8.70 7.29 -20.94
CA ARG A 131 -9.80 7.40 -19.97
C ARG A 131 -9.36 8.05 -18.65
N PRO A 132 -8.71 9.23 -18.65
CA PRO A 132 -8.17 9.82 -17.42
C PRO A 132 -9.24 10.07 -16.35
N GLY A 133 -10.51 10.24 -16.75
CA GLY A 133 -11.64 10.37 -15.83
C GLY A 133 -11.98 9.08 -15.06
N LYS A 134 -11.53 7.90 -15.51
CA LYS A 134 -11.72 6.59 -14.87
C LYS A 134 -10.50 6.12 -14.08
N VAL A 135 -9.53 7.00 -13.86
CA VAL A 135 -8.31 6.73 -13.10
C VAL A 135 -8.42 7.36 -11.72
N LEU A 136 -8.01 6.62 -10.68
CA LEU A 136 -7.99 7.08 -9.28
C LEU A 136 -6.82 6.44 -8.51
N GLY A 137 -6.51 6.96 -7.33
CA GLY A 137 -5.63 6.30 -6.37
C GLY A 137 -6.44 5.49 -5.36
N LEU A 138 -5.94 4.31 -5.02
CA LEU A 138 -6.42 3.48 -3.90
C LEU A 138 -5.20 3.11 -3.04
N HIS A 139 -4.83 4.01 -2.13
CA HIS A 139 -3.65 3.84 -1.30
C HIS A 139 -3.99 3.06 -0.04
N PHE A 140 -3.61 1.80 -0.03
CA PHE A 140 -3.72 0.88 1.10
C PHE A 140 -2.51 1.02 2.03
N PHE A 141 -2.72 0.70 3.30
CA PHE A 141 -1.66 0.70 4.31
C PHE A 141 -1.26 -0.72 4.69
N SER A 142 0.04 -0.93 4.92
CA SER A 142 0.60 -2.23 5.32
C SER A 142 0.48 -2.46 6.84
N PRO A 143 0.12 -3.68 7.28
CA PRO A 143 -0.35 -4.85 6.52
C PRO A 143 -1.81 -4.68 6.06
N VAL A 144 -2.07 -4.84 4.76
CA VAL A 144 -3.39 -4.53 4.17
C VAL A 144 -4.56 -5.23 4.86
N PRO A 145 -4.50 -6.53 5.24
CA PRO A 145 -5.63 -7.18 5.91
C PRO A 145 -5.94 -6.60 7.30
N MET A 146 -4.98 -5.93 7.95
CA MET A 146 -5.12 -5.41 9.32
C MET A 146 -5.49 -3.93 9.37
N MET A 147 -5.04 -3.15 8.38
CA MET A 147 -5.30 -1.70 8.33
C MET A 147 -6.70 -1.42 7.80
N GLN A 148 -7.46 -0.59 8.52
CA GLN A 148 -8.85 -0.29 8.17
C GLN A 148 -8.95 0.80 7.10
N ALA A 149 -8.07 1.80 7.12
CA ALA A 149 -8.14 2.95 6.24
C ALA A 149 -7.60 2.64 4.83
N VAL A 150 -8.26 3.21 3.81
CA VAL A 150 -7.77 3.31 2.44
C VAL A 150 -8.00 4.74 1.95
N GLU A 151 -6.96 5.41 1.49
CA GLU A 151 -7.12 6.71 0.84
C GLU A 151 -7.65 6.51 -0.58
N VAL A 152 -8.72 7.22 -0.92
CA VAL A 152 -9.32 7.29 -2.26
C VAL A 152 -8.95 8.63 -2.86
N ILE A 153 -8.01 8.63 -3.81
CA ILE A 153 -7.35 9.84 -4.29
C ILE A 153 -7.87 10.21 -5.68
N LYS A 154 -8.27 11.45 -5.83
CA LYS A 154 -8.60 12.06 -7.12
C LYS A 154 -7.36 12.67 -7.75
N GLY A 155 -7.01 12.23 -8.97
CA GLY A 155 -6.18 13.02 -9.89
C GLY A 155 -6.98 14.19 -10.49
N ALA A 156 -6.32 15.06 -11.20
CA ALA A 156 -6.93 16.27 -11.78
C ALA A 156 -8.12 15.99 -12.71
N ALA A 157 -8.07 14.86 -13.43
CA ALA A 157 -9.13 14.45 -14.37
C ALA A 157 -10.13 13.46 -13.79
N THR A 158 -9.90 12.90 -12.59
CA THR A 158 -10.79 11.89 -11.99
C THR A 158 -12.21 12.41 -11.82
N GLN A 159 -13.17 11.74 -12.45
CA GLN A 159 -14.59 12.10 -12.37
C GLN A 159 -15.17 11.80 -10.99
N ASP A 160 -16.22 12.53 -10.60
CA ASP A 160 -16.86 12.35 -9.29
C ASP A 160 -17.50 10.97 -9.14
N ASP A 161 -18.08 10.42 -10.21
CA ASP A 161 -18.63 9.06 -10.24
C ASP A 161 -17.54 7.99 -10.05
N THR A 162 -16.35 8.22 -10.58
CA THR A 162 -15.18 7.35 -10.39
C THR A 162 -14.70 7.38 -8.94
N ALA A 163 -14.60 8.55 -8.34
CA ALA A 163 -14.23 8.68 -6.93
C ALA A 163 -15.30 8.06 -6.00
N ALA A 164 -16.58 8.24 -6.32
CA ALA A 164 -17.68 7.61 -5.60
C ALA A 164 -17.63 6.07 -5.70
N ALA A 165 -17.38 5.53 -6.90
CA ALA A 165 -17.21 4.08 -7.10
C ALA A 165 -15.99 3.53 -6.34
N GLY A 166 -14.88 4.27 -6.27
CA GLY A 166 -13.73 3.93 -5.44
C GLY A 166 -14.06 3.90 -3.95
N LYS A 167 -14.81 4.89 -3.47
CA LYS A 167 -15.33 4.92 -2.09
C LYS A 167 -16.20 3.71 -1.79
N ASP A 168 -17.16 3.41 -2.67
CA ASP A 168 -18.07 2.28 -2.50
C ASP A 168 -17.33 0.94 -2.51
N PHE A 169 -16.32 0.81 -3.37
CA PHE A 169 -15.43 -0.37 -3.38
C PHE A 169 -14.70 -0.53 -2.04
N VAL A 170 -14.14 0.54 -1.48
CA VAL A 170 -13.46 0.49 -0.18
C VAL A 170 -14.41 0.04 0.93
N LEU A 171 -15.64 0.53 0.95
CA LEU A 171 -16.68 0.07 1.88
C LEU A 171 -17.07 -1.39 1.62
N GLN A 172 -17.18 -1.81 0.35
CA GLN A 172 -17.51 -3.18 -0.03
C GLN A 172 -16.50 -4.20 0.49
N ILE A 173 -15.21 -3.85 0.53
CA ILE A 173 -14.16 -4.72 1.11
C ILE A 173 -14.00 -4.58 2.62
N GLY A 174 -14.96 -3.96 3.31
CA GLY A 174 -15.00 -3.83 4.77
C GLY A 174 -13.95 -2.86 5.33
N LYS A 175 -13.57 -1.83 4.56
CA LYS A 175 -12.61 -0.81 4.97
C LYS A 175 -13.22 0.59 4.97
N GLU A 176 -12.50 1.54 5.60
CA GLU A 176 -12.94 2.92 5.76
C GLU A 176 -12.24 3.83 4.72
N PRO A 177 -12.99 4.47 3.81
CA PRO A 177 -12.43 5.36 2.80
C PRO A 177 -12.06 6.73 3.38
N ILE A 178 -10.85 7.19 3.10
CA ILE A 178 -10.42 8.56 3.34
C ILE A 178 -10.37 9.26 1.99
N MET A 179 -11.29 10.20 1.75
CA MET A 179 -11.36 10.91 0.48
C MET A 179 -10.26 11.97 0.38
N VAL A 180 -9.46 11.88 -0.68
CA VAL A 180 -8.37 12.81 -0.99
C VAL A 180 -8.70 13.54 -2.29
N ASN A 181 -9.01 14.82 -2.19
CA ASN A 181 -9.54 15.61 -3.32
C ASN A 181 -8.46 16.05 -4.33
N ARG A 182 -7.17 15.91 -4.00
CA ARG A 182 -6.03 16.23 -4.86
C ARG A 182 -4.88 15.29 -4.58
N ASP A 183 -4.22 14.86 -5.63
CA ASP A 183 -3.09 13.92 -5.63
C ASP A 183 -1.74 14.62 -5.33
N VAL A 184 -1.61 15.20 -4.17
CA VAL A 184 -0.31 15.70 -3.71
C VAL A 184 0.57 14.55 -3.22
N ALA A 185 1.87 14.61 -3.45
CA ALA A 185 2.82 13.58 -3.01
C ALA A 185 2.68 13.26 -1.51
N GLY A 186 2.53 11.97 -1.17
CA GLY A 186 2.30 11.49 0.20
C GLY A 186 0.87 11.67 0.71
N PHE A 187 -0.05 12.14 -0.12
CA PHE A 187 -1.49 12.29 0.13
C PHE A 187 -1.80 12.95 1.49
N VAL A 188 -2.62 12.35 2.34
CA VAL A 188 -2.96 12.92 3.65
C VAL A 188 -2.13 12.29 4.76
N ILE A 189 -2.16 10.96 4.89
CA ILE A 189 -1.61 10.28 6.06
C ILE A 189 -0.08 10.38 6.12
N ASN A 190 0.61 10.18 4.99
CA ASN A 190 2.07 10.31 4.95
C ASN A 190 2.51 11.76 5.19
N ARG A 191 1.78 12.74 4.64
CA ARG A 191 2.08 14.17 4.85
C ARG A 191 1.92 14.61 6.31
N ILE A 192 1.08 13.93 7.08
CA ILE A 192 0.93 14.20 8.53
C ILE A 192 1.97 13.41 9.34
N ASN A 193 2.21 12.15 8.99
CA ASN A 193 3.07 11.27 9.76
C ASN A 193 4.57 11.53 9.55
N PHE A 194 5.01 11.84 8.34
CA PHE A 194 6.44 12.01 8.06
C PHE A 194 7.08 13.22 8.76
N PRO A 195 6.44 14.40 8.88
CA PRO A 195 7.01 15.47 9.70
C PRO A 195 7.25 15.05 11.16
N SER A 196 6.30 14.29 11.75
CA SER A 196 6.49 13.75 13.10
C SER A 196 7.65 12.75 13.17
N ALA A 197 7.81 11.90 12.12
CA ALA A 197 8.91 10.94 12.06
C ALA A 197 10.26 11.63 11.84
N ILE A 198 10.32 12.64 10.99
CA ILE A 198 11.52 13.45 10.73
C ILE A 198 11.96 14.14 12.01
N GLU A 199 11.03 14.78 12.71
CA GLU A 199 11.35 15.46 13.98
C GLU A 199 11.80 14.48 15.06
N ALA A 200 11.14 13.32 15.19
CA ALA A 200 11.59 12.27 16.11
C ALA A 200 13.03 11.82 15.82
N MET A 201 13.40 11.65 14.54
CA MET A 201 14.77 11.31 14.13
C MET A 201 15.75 12.42 14.47
N ASN A 202 15.37 13.69 14.29
CA ASN A 202 16.19 14.85 14.64
C ASN A 202 16.46 14.92 16.15
N LEU A 203 15.44 14.68 16.98
CA LEU A 203 15.57 14.64 18.43
C LEU A 203 16.55 13.54 18.90
N VAL A 204 16.50 12.37 18.24
CA VAL A 204 17.47 11.29 18.52
C VAL A 204 18.87 11.70 18.07
N GLU A 205 19.05 12.27 16.88
CA GLU A 205 20.35 12.68 16.35
C GLU A 205 20.99 13.79 17.20
N GLN A 206 20.19 14.68 17.77
CA GLN A 206 20.63 15.75 18.69
C GLN A 206 20.86 15.25 20.12
N GLY A 207 20.57 14.00 20.43
CA GLY A 207 20.71 13.43 21.77
C GLY A 207 19.68 13.96 22.78
N VAL A 208 18.57 14.54 22.33
CA VAL A 208 17.52 15.09 23.20
C VAL A 208 16.76 13.97 23.92
N ALA A 209 16.46 12.87 23.21
CA ALA A 209 15.77 11.72 23.78
C ALA A 209 16.17 10.43 23.06
N SER A 210 15.98 9.29 23.74
CA SER A 210 16.20 7.97 23.15
C SER A 210 15.04 7.57 22.21
N VAL A 211 15.29 6.62 21.32
CA VAL A 211 14.27 5.97 20.48
C VAL A 211 13.12 5.42 21.35
N GLU A 212 13.49 4.76 22.45
CA GLU A 212 12.56 4.14 23.40
C GLU A 212 11.67 5.16 24.10
N ASP A 213 12.24 6.28 24.57
CA ASP A 213 11.49 7.30 25.31
C ASP A 213 10.53 8.08 24.39
N ILE A 214 10.95 8.37 23.15
CA ILE A 214 10.06 8.99 22.16
C ILE A 214 8.88 8.08 21.87
N ASP A 215 9.10 6.80 21.55
CA ASP A 215 8.03 5.85 21.27
C ASP A 215 7.12 5.65 22.49
N LYS A 216 7.68 5.54 23.69
CA LYS A 216 6.94 5.46 24.95
C LYS A 216 6.07 6.71 25.16
N GLY A 217 6.64 7.89 24.96
CA GLY A 217 5.93 9.16 25.10
C GLY A 217 4.74 9.24 24.14
N LEU A 218 4.93 8.88 22.88
CA LEU A 218 3.86 8.90 21.87
C LEU A 218 2.73 7.89 22.18
N ARG A 219 3.05 6.71 22.73
CA ARG A 219 2.01 5.77 23.17
C ARG A 219 1.23 6.29 24.37
N LEU A 220 1.93 6.79 25.40
CA LEU A 220 1.31 7.14 26.68
C LEU A 220 0.64 8.52 26.66
N ALA A 221 1.23 9.51 25.99
CA ALA A 221 0.72 10.89 25.98
C ALA A 221 -0.15 11.19 24.77
N ALA A 222 0.12 10.59 23.59
CA ALA A 222 -0.63 10.85 22.36
C ALA A 222 -1.58 9.70 21.95
N GLY A 223 -1.70 8.63 22.76
CA GLY A 223 -2.62 7.53 22.54
C GLY A 223 -2.31 6.67 21.29
N ARG A 224 -1.11 6.74 20.75
CA ARG A 224 -0.71 5.91 19.60
C ARG A 224 -0.60 4.44 20.03
N ARG A 225 -1.11 3.53 19.20
CA ARG A 225 -0.97 2.08 19.46
C ARG A 225 0.49 1.62 19.38
N MET A 226 1.28 2.25 18.50
CA MET A 226 2.71 2.01 18.30
C MET A 226 3.44 3.35 18.24
N GLY A 227 4.68 3.35 18.67
CA GLY A 227 5.56 4.49 18.49
C GLY A 227 5.96 4.71 17.02
N ILE A 228 6.58 5.83 16.72
CA ILE A 228 7.01 6.17 15.36
C ILE A 228 8.12 5.22 14.89
N PHE A 229 9.07 4.91 15.74
CA PHE A 229 10.19 4.04 15.42
C PHE A 229 9.75 2.57 15.29
N GLU A 230 8.86 2.11 16.18
CA GLU A 230 8.23 0.79 16.06
C GLU A 230 7.44 0.64 14.75
N THR A 231 6.70 1.68 14.37
CA THR A 231 5.96 1.73 13.10
C THR A 231 6.90 1.70 11.91
N GLY A 232 7.99 2.47 11.97
CA GLY A 232 9.03 2.48 10.93
C GLY A 232 9.64 1.10 10.72
N ASP A 233 9.98 0.39 11.80
CA ASP A 233 10.54 -0.96 11.73
C ASP A 233 9.53 -2.00 11.23
N MET A 234 8.24 -1.84 11.51
CA MET A 234 7.18 -2.70 11.01
C MET A 234 6.97 -2.51 9.49
N VAL A 235 6.97 -1.28 9.02
CA VAL A 235 6.77 -0.92 7.60
C VAL A 235 8.02 -1.25 6.77
N GLY A 236 9.18 -0.99 7.34
CA GLY A 236 10.49 -1.06 6.70
C GLY A 236 11.09 0.31 6.47
N LEU A 237 12.35 0.48 6.92
CA LEU A 237 13.05 1.77 6.84
C LEU A 237 13.38 2.16 5.38
N ASP A 238 13.60 1.18 4.51
CA ASP A 238 13.77 1.39 3.08
C ASP A 238 12.49 1.90 2.41
N VAL A 239 11.32 1.40 2.82
CA VAL A 239 10.01 1.87 2.33
C VAL A 239 9.78 3.31 2.78
N THR A 240 10.03 3.61 4.06
CA THR A 240 9.92 4.97 4.62
C THR A 240 10.88 5.93 3.91
N TYR A 241 12.14 5.51 3.70
CA TYR A 241 13.14 6.28 2.97
C TYR A 241 12.70 6.56 1.52
N GLY A 242 12.23 5.52 0.81
CA GLY A 242 11.77 5.64 -0.57
C GLY A 242 10.59 6.60 -0.71
N ALA A 243 9.62 6.52 0.20
CA ALA A 243 8.45 7.40 0.20
C ALA A 243 8.82 8.87 0.47
N MET A 244 9.67 9.14 1.46
CA MET A 244 10.17 10.50 1.72
C MET A 244 10.94 11.05 0.53
N LYS A 245 11.81 10.22 -0.09
CA LYS A 245 12.59 10.61 -1.27
C LYS A 245 11.68 10.94 -2.44
N ALA A 246 10.67 10.12 -2.73
CA ALA A 246 9.70 10.37 -3.79
C ALA A 246 8.91 11.67 -3.56
N MET A 247 8.49 11.95 -2.30
CA MET A 247 7.84 13.22 -1.95
C MET A 247 8.76 14.43 -2.16
N TYR A 248 10.05 14.29 -1.86
CA TYR A 248 11.04 15.33 -2.12
C TYR A 248 11.24 15.56 -3.62
N GLU A 249 11.42 14.50 -4.39
CA GLU A 249 11.63 14.55 -5.84
C GLU A 249 10.43 15.18 -6.57
N GLU A 250 9.22 14.83 -6.15
CA GLU A 250 7.98 15.37 -6.71
C GLU A 250 7.76 16.86 -6.36
N SER A 251 7.97 17.24 -5.10
CA SER A 251 7.60 18.57 -4.61
C SER A 251 8.73 19.60 -4.62
N GLY A 252 9.99 19.15 -4.66
CA GLY A 252 11.18 20.00 -4.44
C GLY A 252 11.28 20.55 -3.02
N ASP A 253 10.39 20.18 -2.10
CA ASP A 253 10.33 20.74 -0.75
C ASP A 253 11.32 20.01 0.18
N PRO A 254 12.36 20.72 0.68
CA PRO A 254 13.42 20.13 1.49
C PRO A 254 12.92 19.50 2.80
N ARG A 255 11.72 19.82 3.28
CA ARG A 255 11.14 19.18 4.47
C ARG A 255 10.97 17.67 4.32
N TRP A 256 10.85 17.17 3.08
CA TRP A 256 10.67 15.75 2.79
C TRP A 256 11.99 15.01 2.57
N TYR A 257 13.12 15.73 2.56
CA TYR A 257 14.41 15.08 2.36
C TYR A 257 14.72 14.12 3.52
N PRO A 258 15.01 12.83 3.24
CA PRO A 258 15.19 11.84 4.30
C PRO A 258 16.32 12.21 5.25
N PRO A 259 16.11 12.20 6.60
CA PRO A 259 17.15 12.50 7.59
C PRO A 259 18.40 11.63 7.45
N LEU A 260 19.56 12.15 7.81
CA LEU A 260 20.84 11.46 7.68
C LEU A 260 20.85 10.13 8.44
N LEU A 261 20.24 10.11 9.63
CA LEU A 261 20.15 8.91 10.46
C LEU A 261 19.39 7.78 9.76
N LEU A 262 18.24 8.08 9.11
CA LEU A 262 17.48 7.12 8.32
C LEU A 262 18.30 6.59 7.13
N ARG A 263 18.92 7.50 6.38
CA ARG A 263 19.78 7.15 5.23
C ARG A 263 20.92 6.20 5.60
N ARG A 264 21.57 6.45 6.75
CA ARG A 264 22.66 5.60 7.25
C ARG A 264 22.15 4.22 7.65
N LYS A 265 21.01 4.13 8.35
CA LYS A 265 20.40 2.83 8.71
C LYS A 265 20.07 2.01 7.46
N VAL A 266 19.40 2.60 6.47
CA VAL A 266 19.06 1.90 5.23
C VAL A 266 20.31 1.42 4.48
N LYS A 267 21.35 2.26 4.36
CA LYS A 267 22.64 1.87 3.75
C LYS A 267 23.36 0.75 4.50
N ALA A 268 23.17 0.67 5.82
CA ALA A 268 23.74 -0.39 6.67
C ALA A 268 22.91 -1.69 6.64
N GLY A 269 21.81 -1.74 5.89
CA GLY A 269 20.93 -2.91 5.85
C GLY A 269 20.02 -3.05 7.09
N HIS A 270 19.96 -2.04 7.95
CA HIS A 270 19.08 -2.02 9.11
C HIS A 270 17.68 -1.59 8.66
N LEU A 271 16.90 -2.55 8.12
CA LEU A 271 15.64 -2.28 7.44
C LEU A 271 14.40 -2.51 8.30
N GLY A 272 14.56 -2.74 9.60
CA GLY A 272 13.48 -3.04 10.53
C GLY A 272 13.30 -4.54 10.76
N ARG A 273 12.08 -4.96 11.11
CA ARG A 273 11.76 -6.35 11.49
C ARG A 273 12.16 -7.36 10.43
N LYS A 274 11.95 -7.07 9.17
CA LYS A 274 12.28 -7.96 8.05
C LYS A 274 13.76 -8.29 7.91
N ALA A 275 14.64 -7.45 8.48
CA ALA A 275 16.08 -7.65 8.50
C ALA A 275 16.63 -7.98 9.91
N GLY A 276 15.74 -8.24 10.90
CA GLY A 276 16.12 -8.50 12.29
C GLY A 276 16.67 -7.27 13.03
N LYS A 277 16.84 -6.15 12.35
CA LYS A 277 17.40 -4.91 12.90
C LYS A 277 16.90 -3.67 12.16
N GLY A 278 16.50 -2.66 12.93
CA GLY A 278 16.09 -1.36 12.45
C GLY A 278 16.45 -0.27 13.46
N TRP A 279 15.46 0.40 14.02
CA TRP A 279 15.56 1.22 15.22
C TRP A 279 15.78 0.35 16.44
N TYR A 280 15.12 -0.83 16.45
CA TYR A 280 15.23 -1.88 17.46
C TYR A 280 15.91 -3.13 16.88
N GLU A 281 16.21 -4.09 17.75
CA GLU A 281 16.65 -5.43 17.37
C GLU A 281 15.51 -6.44 17.59
N TYR A 282 15.43 -7.43 16.73
CA TYR A 282 14.35 -8.42 16.69
C TYR A 282 14.89 -9.86 16.70
N ASN A 283 14.17 -10.73 17.36
CA ASN A 283 14.36 -12.18 17.30
C ASN A 283 13.84 -12.72 15.97
N GLU A 284 14.13 -13.99 15.67
CA GLU A 284 13.66 -14.67 14.44
C GLU A 284 12.12 -14.74 14.35
N ASP A 285 11.42 -14.79 15.49
CA ASP A 285 9.96 -14.76 15.56
C ASP A 285 9.37 -13.34 15.38
N GLY A 286 10.20 -12.34 15.18
CA GLY A 286 9.81 -10.94 15.00
C GLY A 286 9.48 -10.19 16.30
N SER A 287 9.65 -10.82 17.47
CA SER A 287 9.56 -10.15 18.77
C SER A 287 10.77 -9.26 18.98
N ARG A 288 10.57 -8.15 19.70
CA ARG A 288 11.65 -7.23 20.08
C ARG A 288 12.56 -7.88 21.11
N LYS A 289 13.88 -7.72 20.95
CA LYS A 289 14.89 -8.11 21.94
C LYS A 289 14.83 -7.22 23.17
#